data_771c189bd8201a610a6f5c72bcdb7e6d
#
_entry.id   771c189bd8201a610a6f5c72bcdb7e6d
#
_cell.length_a   1.000
_cell.length_b   1.000
_cell.length_c   1.000
_cell.angle_alpha   90.00
_cell.angle_beta   90.00
_cell.angle_gamma   90.00
#
_symmetry.space_group_name_H-M   'P 1'
#
loop_
_entity.id
_entity.type
_entity.pdbx_description
1 polymer ?
#
loop_
_entity_poly.entity_id
_entity_poly.type
_entity_poly.pdbx_seq_one_letter_code
_entity_poly.pdbx_strand_id
1 'polypeptide(L)'
;MIKKFKGKKPNLANEVYVAETAVIIGDVTLEKNVNIWFGAVLRGDAASITIGENTNIQDNCVVHVDFDNNVVIGKGCTIGHNAIIHGCSIKDNVLVGMGAIILNGAKIGNDTIIGAGTLITQNKEFEDGVLILGNPGKVIRKLTEEEIEENRKSCKNYIDASKEYKLD
;
A
#
# COMPACT_ATOMS: atom_id res chain seq x y z
N MET A 1 13.53 -10.20 4.50
CA MET A 1 14.87 -9.57 4.81
C MET A 1 14.68 -8.11 5.17
N ILE A 2 15.22 -7.63 6.30
CA ILE A 2 15.21 -6.20 6.66
C ILE A 2 16.66 -5.67 6.59
N LYS A 3 16.90 -4.65 5.74
CA LYS A 3 18.24 -4.19 5.43
C LYS A 3 18.40 -2.66 5.55
N LYS A 4 19.45 -2.23 6.25
CA LYS A 4 19.90 -0.83 6.29
C LYS A 4 20.50 -0.40 4.93
N PHE A 5 20.22 0.84 4.50
CA PHE A 5 20.83 1.45 3.33
C PHE A 5 21.22 2.91 3.63
N LYS A 6 22.44 3.32 3.29
CA LYS A 6 23.00 4.68 3.52
C LYS A 6 22.70 5.24 4.91
N GLY A 7 22.89 4.43 5.95
CA GLY A 7 22.66 4.86 7.33
C GLY A 7 21.21 4.72 7.83
N LYS A 8 20.23 4.68 6.96
CA LYS A 8 18.81 4.52 7.31
C LYS A 8 18.42 3.05 7.45
N LYS A 9 17.76 2.71 8.53
CA LYS A 9 17.26 1.37 8.82
C LYS A 9 15.75 1.41 8.91
N PRO A 10 15.03 0.43 8.37
CA PRO A 10 13.58 0.36 8.53
C PRO A 10 13.16 0.43 10.00
N ASN A 11 12.15 1.27 10.27
CA ASN A 11 11.53 1.46 11.57
C ASN A 11 10.18 0.75 11.59
N LEU A 12 10.05 -0.27 12.40
CA LEU A 12 8.84 -1.07 12.54
C LEU A 12 8.26 -0.87 13.92
N ALA A 13 6.98 -0.47 13.97
CA ALA A 13 6.23 -0.42 15.21
C ALA A 13 5.98 -1.83 15.78
N ASN A 14 5.49 -1.90 17.01
CA ASN A 14 5.05 -3.16 17.60
C ASN A 14 3.89 -3.76 16.76
N GLU A 15 3.76 -5.07 16.80
CA GLU A 15 2.69 -5.83 16.14
C GLU A 15 2.74 -5.83 14.59
N VAL A 16 3.80 -5.28 13.97
CA VAL A 16 4.03 -5.44 12.54
C VAL A 16 4.29 -6.92 12.20
N TYR A 17 3.69 -7.42 11.13
CA TYR A 17 4.00 -8.72 10.54
C TYR A 17 4.82 -8.53 9.26
N VAL A 18 5.87 -9.30 9.11
CA VAL A 18 6.69 -9.34 7.89
C VAL A 18 6.95 -10.79 7.54
N ALA A 19 6.40 -11.24 6.41
CA ALA A 19 6.63 -12.59 5.91
C ALA A 19 8.12 -12.82 5.63
N GLU A 20 8.60 -14.04 5.78
CA GLU A 20 10.02 -14.42 5.71
C GLU A 20 10.68 -14.07 4.37
N THR A 21 9.92 -14.12 3.27
CA THR A 21 10.42 -13.80 1.91
C THR A 21 10.26 -12.32 1.54
N ALA A 22 9.62 -11.51 2.38
CA ALA A 22 9.50 -10.07 2.14
C ALA A 22 10.84 -9.36 2.34
N VAL A 23 11.04 -8.26 1.58
CA VAL A 23 12.26 -7.46 1.60
C VAL A 23 11.94 -6.01 1.91
N ILE A 24 12.54 -5.45 2.97
CA ILE A 24 12.36 -4.07 3.41
C ILE A 24 13.72 -3.39 3.53
N ILE A 25 13.97 -2.33 2.77
CA ILE A 25 15.30 -1.70 2.66
C ILE A 25 15.20 -0.19 2.86
N GLY A 26 16.11 0.38 3.66
CA GLY A 26 16.36 1.81 3.74
C GLY A 26 15.38 2.57 4.63
N ASP A 27 14.93 3.74 4.16
CA ASP A 27 14.06 4.67 4.89
C ASP A 27 12.58 4.25 4.79
N VAL A 28 12.22 3.23 5.56
CA VAL A 28 10.86 2.67 5.58
C VAL A 28 10.33 2.73 7.00
N THR A 29 9.15 3.31 7.19
CA THR A 29 8.41 3.31 8.46
C THR A 29 7.13 2.52 8.31
N LEU A 30 6.95 1.52 9.16
CA LEU A 30 5.73 0.70 9.24
C LEU A 30 5.05 0.96 10.59
N GLU A 31 3.82 1.47 10.56
CA GLU A 31 3.04 1.73 11.77
C GLU A 31 2.41 0.45 12.33
N LYS A 32 1.65 0.59 13.43
CA LYS A 32 1.05 -0.52 14.17
C LYS A 32 0.18 -1.43 13.28
N ASN A 33 0.25 -2.75 13.47
CA ASN A 33 -0.51 -3.78 12.76
C ASN A 33 -0.31 -3.79 11.23
N VAL A 34 0.66 -3.06 10.68
CA VAL A 34 1.02 -3.22 9.27
C VAL A 34 1.45 -4.66 9.02
N ASN A 35 1.01 -5.24 7.91
CA ASN A 35 1.39 -6.60 7.56
C ASN A 35 1.88 -6.67 6.11
N ILE A 36 3.08 -7.24 5.94
CA ILE A 36 3.82 -7.33 4.67
C ILE A 36 3.96 -8.80 4.30
N TRP A 37 3.39 -9.17 3.16
CA TRP A 37 3.23 -10.55 2.75
C TRP A 37 4.36 -11.07 1.86
N PHE A 38 4.26 -12.32 1.44
CA PHE A 38 5.36 -13.04 0.80
C PHE A 38 5.81 -12.39 -0.51
N GLY A 39 7.12 -12.28 -0.68
CA GLY A 39 7.72 -11.70 -1.88
C GLY A 39 7.56 -10.19 -2.06
N ALA A 40 6.85 -9.51 -1.16
CA ALA A 40 6.72 -8.05 -1.25
C ALA A 40 8.06 -7.34 -1.04
N VAL A 41 8.32 -6.27 -1.81
CA VAL A 41 9.56 -5.49 -1.74
C VAL A 41 9.23 -4.03 -1.46
N LEU A 42 9.70 -3.51 -0.32
CA LEU A 42 9.62 -2.10 0.04
C LEU A 42 11.03 -1.51 0.05
N ARG A 43 11.35 -0.62 -0.88
CA ARG A 43 12.70 -0.08 -1.03
C ARG A 43 12.71 1.45 -0.97
N GLY A 44 13.03 1.99 0.21
CA GLY A 44 13.19 3.42 0.49
C GLY A 44 14.66 3.85 0.42
N ASP A 45 15.26 3.81 -0.76
CA ASP A 45 16.69 4.09 -0.97
C ASP A 45 16.97 5.48 -1.54
N ALA A 46 16.01 6.08 -2.27
CA ALA A 46 16.11 7.43 -2.81
C ALA A 46 15.30 8.45 -1.98
N ALA A 47 14.17 8.03 -1.42
CA ALA A 47 13.28 8.82 -0.58
C ALA A 47 12.65 7.92 0.51
N SER A 48 11.69 8.42 1.29
CA SER A 48 11.05 7.66 2.37
C SER A 48 9.79 6.93 1.92
N ILE A 49 9.50 5.79 2.59
CA ILE A 49 8.23 5.07 2.53
C ILE A 49 7.61 5.09 3.91
N THR A 50 6.35 5.51 4.02
CA THR A 50 5.56 5.45 5.26
C THR A 50 4.28 4.69 5.00
N ILE A 51 4.03 3.65 5.81
CA ILE A 51 2.81 2.82 5.74
C ILE A 51 2.05 3.00 7.05
N GLY A 52 0.82 3.51 6.96
CA GLY A 52 -0.05 3.78 8.08
C GLY A 52 -0.64 2.52 8.72
N GLU A 53 -1.14 2.69 9.94
CA GLU A 53 -1.68 1.63 10.78
C GLU A 53 -2.69 0.74 10.06
N ASN A 54 -2.67 -0.55 10.38
CA ASN A 54 -3.62 -1.55 9.90
C ASN A 54 -3.57 -1.83 8.38
N THR A 55 -2.63 -1.25 7.64
CA THR A 55 -2.48 -1.44 6.19
C THR A 55 -1.77 -2.75 5.87
N ASN A 56 -2.23 -3.45 4.81
CA ASN A 56 -1.59 -4.64 4.29
C ASN A 56 -0.97 -4.43 2.92
N ILE A 57 0.23 -4.97 2.72
CA ILE A 57 0.95 -5.03 1.44
C ILE A 57 1.05 -6.50 1.05
N GLN A 58 0.25 -6.91 0.09
CA GLN A 58 0.08 -8.32 -0.26
C GLN A 58 1.24 -8.88 -1.08
N ASP A 59 1.14 -10.17 -1.41
CA ASP A 59 2.21 -10.93 -2.03
C ASP A 59 2.71 -10.30 -3.33
N ASN A 60 4.04 -10.29 -3.49
CA ASN A 60 4.75 -9.79 -4.66
C ASN A 60 4.51 -8.31 -5.00
N CYS A 61 3.95 -7.52 -4.09
CA CYS A 61 3.85 -6.07 -4.29
C CYS A 61 5.23 -5.42 -4.30
N VAL A 62 5.36 -4.36 -5.10
CA VAL A 62 6.55 -3.51 -5.11
C VAL A 62 6.18 -2.10 -4.67
N VAL A 63 6.81 -1.61 -3.61
CA VAL A 63 6.70 -0.24 -3.13
C VAL A 63 8.06 0.43 -3.27
N HIS A 64 8.16 1.42 -4.11
CA HIS A 64 9.41 2.10 -4.39
C HIS A 64 9.23 3.61 -4.52
N VAL A 65 10.32 4.31 -4.37
CA VAL A 65 10.42 5.77 -4.34
C VAL A 65 11.36 6.26 -5.45
N ASP A 66 11.20 7.51 -5.84
CA ASP A 66 12.15 8.23 -6.67
C ASP A 66 12.66 9.46 -5.90
N PHE A 67 13.70 10.12 -6.38
CA PHE A 67 14.15 11.39 -5.80
C PHE A 67 12.98 12.38 -5.77
N ASP A 68 12.77 13.02 -4.62
CA ASP A 68 11.68 13.98 -4.36
C ASP A 68 10.25 13.41 -4.41
N ASN A 69 10.09 12.08 -4.58
CA ASN A 69 8.80 11.40 -4.58
C ASN A 69 8.74 10.31 -3.51
N ASN A 70 8.34 10.71 -2.30
CA ASN A 70 8.07 9.77 -1.21
C ASN A 70 6.86 8.89 -1.54
N VAL A 71 6.77 7.72 -0.90
CA VAL A 71 5.52 6.97 -0.81
C VAL A 71 4.92 7.16 0.57
N VAL A 72 3.65 7.58 0.59
CA VAL A 72 2.83 7.63 1.81
C VAL A 72 1.56 6.85 1.55
N ILE A 73 1.34 5.79 2.31
CA ILE A 73 0.09 5.02 2.31
C ILE A 73 -0.56 5.21 3.68
N GLY A 74 -1.81 5.62 3.69
CA GLY A 74 -2.60 5.89 4.88
C GLY A 74 -2.97 4.64 5.66
N LYS A 75 -3.94 4.78 6.56
CA LYS A 75 -4.40 3.73 7.47
C LYS A 75 -5.45 2.86 6.82
N GLY A 76 -5.49 1.58 7.21
CA GLY A 76 -6.54 0.66 6.80
C GLY A 76 -6.60 0.39 5.30
N CYS A 77 -5.49 0.54 4.59
CA CYS A 77 -5.42 0.27 3.16
C CYS A 77 -5.16 -1.21 2.87
N THR A 78 -5.68 -1.68 1.75
CA THR A 78 -5.38 -2.99 1.19
C THR A 78 -4.67 -2.82 -0.14
N ILE A 79 -3.40 -3.23 -0.22
CA ILE A 79 -2.61 -3.21 -1.45
C ILE A 79 -2.55 -4.62 -2.00
N GLY A 80 -3.36 -4.86 -3.04
CA GLY A 80 -3.58 -6.18 -3.62
C GLY A 80 -2.36 -6.77 -4.31
N HIS A 81 -2.32 -8.10 -4.38
CA HIS A 81 -1.20 -8.89 -4.91
C HIS A 81 -0.64 -8.34 -6.23
N ASN A 82 0.67 -8.34 -6.38
CA ASN A 82 1.40 -7.85 -7.56
C ASN A 82 1.20 -6.35 -7.90
N ALA A 83 0.64 -5.54 -7.02
CA ALA A 83 0.52 -4.10 -7.26
C ALA A 83 1.89 -3.41 -7.21
N ILE A 84 2.04 -2.34 -8.00
CA ILE A 84 3.23 -1.49 -8.02
C ILE A 84 2.85 -0.10 -7.52
N ILE A 85 3.46 0.33 -6.43
CA ILE A 85 3.25 1.63 -5.80
C ILE A 85 4.56 2.41 -5.89
N HIS A 86 4.56 3.49 -6.67
CA HIS A 86 5.80 4.21 -6.95
C HIS A 86 5.62 5.72 -6.76
N GLY A 87 6.34 6.30 -5.78
CA GLY A 87 6.45 7.73 -5.57
C GLY A 87 5.12 8.50 -5.42
N CYS A 88 4.12 7.95 -4.73
CA CYS A 88 2.76 8.48 -4.69
C CYS A 88 2.20 8.57 -3.27
N SER A 89 1.05 9.23 -3.12
CA SER A 89 0.31 9.29 -1.87
C SER A 89 -1.07 8.65 -1.99
N ILE A 90 -1.39 7.77 -1.05
CA ILE A 90 -2.67 7.07 -0.93
C ILE A 90 -3.20 7.41 0.46
N LYS A 91 -4.42 7.94 0.54
CA LYS A 91 -5.07 8.26 1.82
C LYS A 91 -5.62 7.01 2.51
N ASP A 92 -6.51 7.20 3.48
CA ASP A 92 -7.01 6.13 4.34
C ASP A 92 -8.09 5.27 3.66
N ASN A 93 -8.20 4.01 4.09
CA ASN A 93 -9.24 3.06 3.67
C ASN A 93 -9.33 2.87 2.14
N VAL A 94 -8.18 2.80 1.47
CA VAL A 94 -8.12 2.59 0.01
C VAL A 94 -7.85 1.12 -0.29
N LEU A 95 -8.62 0.56 -1.23
CA LEU A 95 -8.32 -0.74 -1.82
C LEU A 95 -7.65 -0.55 -3.19
N VAL A 96 -6.42 -1.00 -3.30
CA VAL A 96 -5.69 -1.09 -4.58
C VAL A 96 -5.80 -2.52 -5.08
N GLY A 97 -6.46 -2.71 -6.20
CA GLY A 97 -6.70 -4.03 -6.79
C GLY A 97 -5.41 -4.70 -7.29
N MET A 98 -5.47 -6.02 -7.41
CA MET A 98 -4.36 -6.87 -7.86
C MET A 98 -3.76 -6.38 -9.17
N GLY A 99 -2.42 -6.29 -9.23
CA GLY A 99 -1.69 -5.88 -10.43
C GLY A 99 -1.89 -4.42 -10.86
N ALA A 100 -2.52 -3.58 -10.05
CA ALA A 100 -2.63 -2.14 -10.34
C ALA A 100 -1.26 -1.46 -10.22
N ILE A 101 -1.06 -0.39 -11.00
CA ILE A 101 0.18 0.39 -11.04
C ILE A 101 -0.15 1.85 -10.72
N ILE A 102 0.53 2.43 -9.74
CA ILE A 102 0.38 3.85 -9.36
C ILE A 102 1.74 4.53 -9.47
N LEU A 103 1.82 5.58 -10.28
CA LEU A 103 3.07 6.25 -10.64
C LEU A 103 3.29 7.56 -9.85
N ASN A 104 4.50 8.12 -10.01
CA ASN A 104 5.01 9.29 -9.28
C ASN A 104 4.03 10.46 -9.24
N GLY A 105 3.91 11.06 -8.05
CA GLY A 105 3.09 12.25 -7.83
C GLY A 105 1.58 12.01 -7.85
N ALA A 106 1.13 10.77 -8.06
CA ALA A 106 -0.30 10.47 -7.98
C ALA A 106 -0.81 10.61 -6.55
N LYS A 107 -2.06 11.10 -6.40
CA LYS A 107 -2.73 11.28 -5.11
C LYS A 107 -4.10 10.62 -5.14
N ILE A 108 -4.31 9.67 -4.26
CA ILE A 108 -5.55 8.91 -4.15
C ILE A 108 -6.29 9.34 -2.88
N GLY A 109 -7.56 9.71 -3.03
CA GLY A 109 -8.44 10.11 -1.94
C GLY A 109 -8.82 8.96 -1.01
N ASN A 110 -9.44 9.31 0.14
CA ASN A 110 -9.92 8.32 1.11
C ASN A 110 -11.03 7.44 0.52
N ASP A 111 -11.29 6.29 1.15
CA ASP A 111 -12.44 5.43 0.84
C ASP A 111 -12.58 5.14 -0.66
N THR A 112 -11.46 4.88 -1.34
CA THR A 112 -11.40 4.72 -2.80
C THR A 112 -11.06 3.28 -3.18
N ILE A 113 -11.61 2.80 -4.28
CA ILE A 113 -11.26 1.51 -4.89
C ILE A 113 -10.58 1.76 -6.24
N ILE A 114 -9.36 1.25 -6.38
CA ILE A 114 -8.66 1.14 -7.66
C ILE A 114 -8.79 -0.33 -8.11
N GLY A 115 -9.46 -0.57 -9.24
CA GLY A 115 -9.69 -1.93 -9.72
C GLY A 115 -8.41 -2.63 -10.19
N ALA A 116 -8.48 -3.95 -10.27
CA ALA A 116 -7.35 -4.78 -10.68
C ALA A 116 -6.82 -4.37 -12.06
N GLY A 117 -5.48 -4.38 -12.23
CA GLY A 117 -4.81 -4.02 -13.48
C GLY A 117 -4.93 -2.55 -13.91
N THR A 118 -5.47 -1.68 -13.06
CA THR A 118 -5.61 -0.24 -13.38
C THR A 118 -4.25 0.45 -13.38
N LEU A 119 -4.01 1.34 -14.35
CA LEU A 119 -2.84 2.20 -14.41
C LEU A 119 -3.18 3.64 -13.99
N ILE A 120 -2.68 4.08 -12.85
CA ILE A 120 -2.70 5.49 -12.43
C ILE A 120 -1.43 6.17 -12.92
N THR A 121 -1.56 7.08 -13.87
CA THR A 121 -0.44 7.80 -14.45
C THR A 121 0.07 8.91 -13.53
N GLN A 122 1.28 9.40 -13.82
CA GLN A 122 1.95 10.43 -13.02
C GLN A 122 1.09 11.67 -12.77
N ASN A 123 1.21 12.24 -11.56
CA ASN A 123 0.59 13.49 -11.13
C ASN A 123 -0.95 13.53 -11.26
N LYS A 124 -1.61 12.39 -11.31
CA LYS A 124 -3.07 12.32 -11.27
C LYS A 124 -3.58 12.42 -9.83
N GLU A 125 -4.65 13.18 -9.66
CA GLU A 125 -5.32 13.33 -8.37
C GLU A 125 -6.75 12.84 -8.49
N PHE A 126 -7.18 12.06 -7.50
CA PHE A 126 -8.53 11.49 -7.42
C PHE A 126 -9.15 11.85 -6.08
N GLU A 127 -10.42 12.22 -6.14
CA GLU A 127 -11.22 12.57 -4.97
C GLU A 127 -11.54 11.35 -4.09
N ASP A 128 -12.07 11.62 -2.91
CA ASP A 128 -12.50 10.59 -1.97
C ASP A 128 -13.75 9.83 -2.48
N GLY A 129 -13.88 8.55 -2.12
CA GLY A 129 -15.08 7.74 -2.29
C GLY A 129 -15.41 7.35 -3.73
N VAL A 130 -14.41 7.03 -4.55
CA VAL A 130 -14.62 6.72 -5.98
C VAL A 130 -14.10 5.34 -6.37
N LEU A 131 -14.74 4.76 -7.40
CA LEU A 131 -14.22 3.61 -8.14
C LEU A 131 -13.42 4.10 -9.34
N ILE A 132 -12.17 3.64 -9.46
CA ILE A 132 -11.25 3.98 -10.55
C ILE A 132 -10.91 2.70 -11.31
N LEU A 133 -11.14 2.67 -12.62
CA LEU A 133 -10.82 1.54 -13.49
C LEU A 133 -10.11 1.98 -14.76
N GLY A 134 -9.33 1.09 -15.35
CA GLY A 134 -8.83 1.21 -16.72
C GLY A 134 -7.34 1.53 -16.85
N ASN A 135 -6.89 1.56 -18.11
CA ASN A 135 -5.53 1.92 -18.51
C ASN A 135 -5.60 2.96 -19.65
N PRO A 136 -5.43 4.28 -19.37
CA PRO A 136 -5.24 4.88 -18.05
C PRO A 136 -6.51 4.86 -17.17
N GLY A 137 -6.32 4.87 -15.85
CA GLY A 137 -7.40 4.86 -14.86
C GLY A 137 -8.28 6.10 -14.91
N LYS A 138 -9.59 5.89 -14.83
CA LYS A 138 -10.61 6.94 -14.81
C LYS A 138 -11.62 6.67 -13.71
N VAL A 139 -12.16 7.74 -13.11
CA VAL A 139 -13.31 7.64 -12.20
C VAL A 139 -14.50 7.10 -13.00
N ILE A 140 -15.09 6.03 -12.50
CA ILE A 140 -16.27 5.39 -13.08
C ILE A 140 -17.55 5.86 -12.38
N ARG A 141 -17.52 5.89 -11.04
CA ARG A 141 -18.64 6.30 -10.20
C ARG A 141 -18.19 6.54 -8.75
N LYS A 142 -19.08 7.07 -7.95
CA LYS A 142 -18.93 7.05 -6.49
C LYS A 142 -19.12 5.62 -5.95
N LEU A 143 -18.49 5.33 -4.83
CA LEU A 143 -18.72 4.10 -4.07
C LEU A 143 -20.01 4.20 -3.26
N THR A 144 -20.58 3.04 -2.94
CA THR A 144 -21.64 2.92 -1.94
C THR A 144 -21.05 2.79 -0.54
N GLU A 145 -21.87 3.03 0.49
CA GLU A 145 -21.45 2.83 1.89
C GLU A 145 -21.05 1.36 2.16
N GLU A 146 -21.73 0.41 1.51
CA GLU A 146 -21.40 -1.02 1.64
C GLU A 146 -20.01 -1.32 1.07
N GLU A 147 -19.64 -0.75 -0.07
CA GLU A 147 -18.31 -0.94 -0.68
C GLU A 147 -17.20 -0.34 0.20
N ILE A 148 -17.46 0.83 0.79
CA ILE A 148 -16.53 1.46 1.74
C ILE A 148 -16.33 0.58 2.97
N GLU A 149 -17.42 0.01 3.51
CA GLU A 149 -17.34 -0.89 4.67
C GLU A 149 -16.65 -2.22 4.33
N GLU A 150 -16.83 -2.76 3.12
CA GLU A 150 -16.11 -3.96 2.66
C GLU A 150 -14.59 -3.73 2.58
N ASN A 151 -14.11 -2.52 2.23
CA ASN A 151 -12.69 -2.18 2.29
C ASN A 151 -12.17 -2.31 3.74
N ARG A 152 -12.91 -1.82 4.73
CA ARG A 152 -12.55 -1.94 6.15
C ARG A 152 -12.48 -3.39 6.61
N LYS A 153 -13.45 -4.21 6.19
CA LYS A 153 -13.46 -5.65 6.50
C LYS A 153 -12.28 -6.38 5.85
N SER A 154 -11.97 -6.06 4.59
CA SER A 154 -10.81 -6.63 3.89
C SER A 154 -9.53 -6.40 4.68
N CYS A 155 -9.28 -5.17 5.08
CA CYS A 155 -8.13 -4.81 5.90
C CYS A 155 -8.08 -5.60 7.22
N LYS A 156 -9.21 -5.68 7.94
CA LYS A 156 -9.30 -6.42 9.20
C LYS A 156 -8.98 -7.91 9.02
N ASN A 157 -9.47 -8.53 7.96
CA ASN A 157 -9.21 -9.94 7.67
C ASN A 157 -7.70 -10.21 7.53
N TYR A 158 -6.95 -9.31 6.89
CA TYR A 158 -5.50 -9.44 6.75
C TYR A 158 -4.76 -9.23 8.07
N ILE A 159 -5.26 -8.38 8.97
CA ILE A 159 -4.71 -8.25 10.34
C ILE A 159 -4.90 -9.57 11.10
N ASP A 160 -6.09 -10.16 11.02
CA ASP A 160 -6.39 -11.39 11.74
C ASP A 160 -5.58 -12.57 11.17
N ALA A 161 -5.51 -12.72 9.85
CA ALA A 161 -4.65 -13.70 9.19
C ALA A 161 -3.17 -13.54 9.60
N SER A 162 -2.65 -12.31 9.65
CA SER A 162 -1.25 -12.07 10.02
C SER A 162 -0.91 -12.49 11.46
N LYS A 163 -1.90 -12.53 12.37
CA LYS A 163 -1.71 -13.04 13.73
C LYS A 163 -1.57 -14.55 13.74
N GLU A 164 -2.34 -15.25 12.91
CA GLU A 164 -2.26 -16.70 12.77
C GLU A 164 -0.88 -17.11 12.24
N TYR A 165 -0.39 -16.44 11.19
CA TYR A 165 0.96 -16.68 10.64
C TYR A 165 2.11 -16.37 11.61
N LYS A 166 1.88 -15.60 12.68
CA LYS A 166 2.89 -15.37 13.72
C LYS A 166 2.97 -16.49 14.74
N LEU A 167 1.96 -17.35 14.83
CA LEU A 167 1.89 -18.43 15.81
C LEU A 167 2.55 -19.72 15.30
N ASP A 168 2.71 -19.87 13.99
CA ASP A 168 3.37 -20.98 13.32
C ASP A 168 4.89 -20.71 13.14
#